data_ae875556910b98623f0a7df57f49df22
#
_entry.id   ae875556910b98623f0a7df57f49df22
#
_cell.length_a   1.000
_cell.length_b   1.000
_cell.length_c   1.000
_cell.angle_alpha   90.00
_cell.angle_beta   90.00
_cell.angle_gamma   90.00
#
_symmetry.space_group_name_H-M   'P 1'
#
loop_
_entity.id
_entity.type
_entity.pdbx_description
1 polymer ?
#
loop_
_entity_poly.entity_id
_entity_poly.type
_entity_poly.pdbx_seq_one_letter_code
_entity_poly.pdbx_strand_id
1 'polypeptide(L)'
;MNEPLLLFRGIEKTYAETNILRNVDISLYPGKCILLSGNNGSGKTTLLKIIAGLETPSRAEIELSGKSHSWKSAIRSIRREIIYLHQQPYLLSGTVESNVSYGLRFTHLNRKQLRESVKEALEWAGLADVAKHQAKTLSGGVQQRVAFTRAWILKPKVLLLDEPMANMDIESRQQACDLLKRMKSEGMSIVITSHDMNIFDGLIDSHCSLSDGKLD
;
A
#
# COMPACT_ATOMS: atom_id res chain seq x y z
N MET A 1 -24.54 3.39 -5.02
CA MET A 1 -23.21 2.85 -5.37
C MET A 1 -22.20 3.87 -4.89
N ASN A 2 -21.20 3.46 -4.12
CA ASN A 2 -20.16 4.40 -3.67
C ASN A 2 -19.31 4.83 -4.87
N GLU A 3 -19.02 6.11 -4.99
CA GLU A 3 -18.10 6.61 -6.01
C GLU A 3 -16.66 6.12 -5.72
N PRO A 4 -15.87 5.77 -6.75
CA PRO A 4 -14.48 5.40 -6.55
C PRO A 4 -13.66 6.60 -6.06
N LEU A 5 -12.70 6.35 -5.14
CA LEU A 5 -11.69 7.33 -4.74
C LEU A 5 -10.81 7.69 -5.92
N LEU A 6 -10.46 6.66 -6.69
CA LEU A 6 -9.52 6.73 -7.78
C LEU A 6 -9.90 5.69 -8.83
N LEU A 7 -9.97 6.12 -10.08
CA LEU A 7 -10.23 5.27 -11.22
C LEU A 7 -9.13 5.53 -12.26
N PHE A 8 -8.50 4.46 -12.70
CA PHE A 8 -7.64 4.45 -13.88
C PHE A 8 -8.33 3.69 -15.01
N ARG A 9 -8.28 4.25 -16.21
CA ARG A 9 -8.77 3.61 -17.43
C ARG A 9 -7.69 3.54 -18.48
N GLY A 10 -7.65 2.44 -19.20
CA GLY A 10 -6.78 2.24 -20.33
C GLY A 10 -5.30 2.39 -19.98
N ILE A 11 -4.86 1.86 -18.81
CA ILE A 11 -3.45 1.89 -18.47
C ILE A 11 -2.66 1.04 -19.47
N GLU A 12 -1.72 1.69 -20.13
CA GLU A 12 -0.73 1.04 -20.98
C GLU A 12 0.68 1.32 -20.47
N LYS A 13 1.54 0.32 -20.52
CA LYS A 13 2.95 0.49 -20.20
C LYS A 13 3.81 -0.36 -21.11
N THR A 14 4.76 0.30 -21.77
CA THR A 14 5.77 -0.33 -22.63
C THR A 14 7.14 0.02 -22.10
N TYR A 15 8.03 -0.96 -21.99
CA TYR A 15 9.47 -0.79 -21.78
C TYR A 15 10.21 -1.24 -23.05
N ALA A 16 10.94 -0.33 -23.64
CA ALA A 16 11.53 -0.54 -24.99
C ALA A 16 10.45 -1.01 -25.97
N GLU A 17 10.48 -2.26 -26.40
CA GLU A 17 9.49 -2.84 -27.34
C GLU A 17 8.52 -3.81 -26.68
N THR A 18 8.62 -4.00 -25.34
CA THR A 18 7.79 -4.98 -24.63
C THR A 18 6.60 -4.29 -23.94
N ASN A 19 5.40 -4.66 -24.35
CA ASN A 19 4.16 -4.21 -23.72
C ASN A 19 3.90 -5.00 -22.45
N ILE A 20 4.03 -4.33 -21.28
CA ILE A 20 3.83 -4.92 -19.95
C ILE A 20 2.38 -4.80 -19.50
N LEU A 21 1.72 -3.67 -19.78
CA LEU A 21 0.31 -3.45 -19.47
C LEU A 21 -0.41 -3.02 -20.75
N ARG A 22 -1.63 -3.59 -20.96
CA ARG A 22 -2.40 -3.44 -22.19
C ARG A 22 -3.84 -3.13 -21.86
N ASN A 23 -4.21 -1.84 -21.86
CA ASN A 23 -5.58 -1.36 -21.62
C ASN A 23 -6.17 -1.86 -20.29
N VAL A 24 -5.44 -1.66 -19.19
CA VAL A 24 -5.88 -2.09 -17.84
C VAL A 24 -6.73 -1.02 -17.20
N ASP A 25 -7.91 -1.42 -16.70
CA ASP A 25 -8.81 -0.58 -15.90
C ASP A 25 -8.78 -1.04 -14.44
N ILE A 26 -8.73 -0.10 -13.49
CA ILE A 26 -8.83 -0.42 -12.07
C ILE A 26 -9.50 0.72 -11.30
N SER A 27 -10.44 0.34 -10.42
CA SER A 27 -11.20 1.27 -9.56
C SER A 27 -10.92 0.99 -8.09
N LEU A 28 -10.57 2.00 -7.33
CA LEU A 28 -10.28 1.91 -5.90
C LEU A 28 -11.39 2.58 -5.09
N TYR A 29 -11.99 1.86 -4.15
CA TYR A 29 -13.11 2.32 -3.33
C TYR A 29 -12.72 2.43 -1.87
N PRO A 30 -13.31 3.38 -1.09
CA PRO A 30 -13.05 3.50 0.35
C PRO A 30 -13.37 2.20 1.07
N GLY A 31 -12.47 1.76 1.97
CA GLY A 31 -12.68 0.58 2.81
C GLY A 31 -12.80 -0.74 2.05
N LYS A 32 -12.28 -0.79 0.81
CA LYS A 32 -12.26 -2.02 0.00
C LYS A 32 -10.85 -2.53 -0.18
N CYS A 33 -10.73 -3.86 -0.23
CA CYS A 33 -9.48 -4.56 -0.46
C CYS A 33 -9.55 -5.38 -1.75
N ILE A 34 -8.62 -5.11 -2.66
CA ILE A 34 -8.45 -5.84 -3.92
C ILE A 34 -7.23 -6.74 -3.81
N LEU A 35 -7.40 -8.02 -4.11
CA LEU A 35 -6.29 -8.93 -4.36
C LEU A 35 -5.94 -8.92 -5.84
N LEU A 36 -4.72 -8.61 -6.16
CA LEU A 36 -4.17 -8.66 -7.51
C LEU A 36 -3.26 -9.88 -7.64
N SER A 37 -3.72 -10.91 -8.32
CA SER A 37 -2.95 -12.12 -8.61
C SER A 37 -2.35 -12.09 -10.02
N GLY A 38 -1.56 -13.09 -10.36
CA GLY A 38 -0.94 -13.28 -11.67
C GLY A 38 0.48 -13.84 -11.56
N ASN A 39 0.98 -14.38 -12.66
CA ASN A 39 2.32 -14.98 -12.72
C ASN A 39 3.44 -13.97 -12.43
N ASN A 40 4.62 -14.46 -12.09
CA ASN A 40 5.81 -13.61 -11.99
C ASN A 40 6.08 -12.98 -13.35
N GLY A 41 6.37 -11.67 -13.36
CA GLY A 41 6.57 -10.92 -14.60
C GLY A 41 5.29 -10.47 -15.32
N SER A 42 4.08 -10.78 -14.82
CA SER A 42 2.82 -10.34 -15.46
C SER A 42 2.57 -8.82 -15.44
N GLY A 43 3.34 -8.06 -14.64
CA GLY A 43 3.22 -6.61 -14.55
C GLY A 43 2.58 -6.09 -13.25
N LYS A 44 2.29 -6.94 -12.25
CA LYS A 44 1.67 -6.54 -10.97
C LYS A 44 2.40 -5.37 -10.29
N THR A 45 3.70 -5.53 -10.07
CA THR A 45 4.55 -4.48 -9.47
C THR A 45 4.55 -3.20 -10.31
N THR A 46 4.57 -3.31 -11.65
CA THR A 46 4.49 -2.17 -12.55
C THR A 46 3.15 -1.45 -12.41
N LEU A 47 2.04 -2.19 -12.36
CA LEU A 47 0.71 -1.64 -12.14
C LEU A 47 0.63 -0.92 -10.79
N LEU A 48 1.08 -1.54 -9.69
CA LEU A 48 1.10 -0.90 -8.37
C LEU A 48 1.94 0.38 -8.37
N LYS A 49 3.11 0.38 -9.01
CA LYS A 49 3.97 1.58 -9.12
C LYS A 49 3.33 2.69 -9.93
N ILE A 50 2.58 2.37 -10.98
CA ILE A 50 1.80 3.36 -11.74
C ILE A 50 0.70 3.94 -10.86
N ILE A 51 -0.09 3.12 -10.17
CA ILE A 51 -1.15 3.57 -9.26
C ILE A 51 -0.56 4.46 -8.14
N ALA A 52 0.63 4.12 -7.62
CA ALA A 52 1.34 4.92 -6.62
C ALA A 52 1.94 6.22 -7.16
N GLY A 53 1.92 6.44 -8.47
CA GLY A 53 2.59 7.56 -9.10
C GLY A 53 4.12 7.50 -9.08
N LEU A 54 4.69 6.30 -8.89
CA LEU A 54 6.14 6.05 -8.89
C LEU A 54 6.67 5.72 -10.29
N GLU A 55 5.79 5.24 -11.16
CA GLU A 55 6.09 4.90 -12.54
C GLU A 55 5.12 5.62 -13.47
N THR A 56 5.62 6.18 -14.58
CA THR A 56 4.77 6.87 -15.57
C THR A 56 4.21 5.86 -16.56
N PRO A 57 2.89 5.78 -16.76
CA PRO A 57 2.30 4.96 -17.82
C PRO A 57 2.62 5.52 -19.19
N SER A 58 2.59 4.68 -20.23
CA SER A 58 2.64 5.13 -21.63
C SER A 58 1.32 5.83 -21.99
N ARG A 59 0.19 5.31 -21.48
CA ARG A 59 -1.13 5.92 -21.55
C ARG A 59 -1.93 5.59 -20.31
N ALA A 60 -2.72 6.52 -19.80
CA ALA A 60 -3.77 6.29 -18.81
C ALA A 60 -4.70 7.50 -18.75
N GLU A 61 -5.97 7.26 -18.52
CA GLU A 61 -6.96 8.25 -18.09
C GLU A 61 -7.17 8.07 -16.58
N ILE A 62 -7.23 9.19 -15.86
CA ILE A 62 -7.32 9.18 -14.40
C ILE A 62 -8.52 10.01 -13.98
N GLU A 63 -9.31 9.42 -13.09
CA GLU A 63 -10.41 10.12 -12.44
C GLU A 63 -10.18 10.10 -10.92
N LEU A 64 -10.16 11.29 -10.32
CA LEU A 64 -10.03 11.51 -8.89
C LEU A 64 -11.33 12.11 -8.37
N SER A 65 -12.03 11.40 -7.49
CA SER A 65 -13.30 11.85 -6.90
C SER A 65 -14.26 12.41 -7.97
N GLY A 66 -14.51 11.63 -9.02
CA GLY A 66 -15.43 11.96 -10.11
C GLY A 66 -14.93 12.99 -11.12
N LYS A 67 -13.68 13.46 -11.04
CA LYS A 67 -13.10 14.43 -11.97
C LYS A 67 -11.96 13.84 -12.77
N SER A 68 -12.02 14.02 -14.09
CA SER A 68 -10.97 13.57 -15.01
C SER A 68 -9.73 14.47 -14.93
N HIS A 69 -8.57 13.84 -14.93
CA HIS A 69 -7.26 14.48 -14.81
C HIS A 69 -6.25 13.88 -15.79
N SER A 70 -5.35 14.71 -16.30
CA SER A 70 -4.15 14.21 -16.96
C SER A 70 -3.18 13.65 -15.92
N TRP A 71 -2.28 12.72 -16.33
CA TRP A 71 -1.22 12.19 -15.46
C TRP A 71 -0.44 13.30 -14.73
N LYS A 72 -0.01 14.32 -15.47
CA LYS A 72 0.77 15.43 -14.90
C LYS A 72 0.03 16.20 -13.82
N SER A 73 -1.29 16.38 -13.95
CA SER A 73 -2.09 17.07 -12.94
C SER A 73 -2.44 16.19 -11.76
N ALA A 74 -2.67 14.89 -11.96
CA ALA A 74 -3.05 13.94 -10.92
C ALA A 74 -1.91 13.51 -10.01
N ILE A 75 -0.66 13.44 -10.54
CA ILE A 75 0.48 12.81 -9.88
C ILE A 75 0.78 13.36 -8.48
N ARG A 76 0.59 14.67 -8.26
CA ARG A 76 0.84 15.29 -6.95
C ARG A 76 -0.18 14.83 -5.91
N SER A 77 -1.45 14.71 -6.28
CA SER A 77 -2.51 14.21 -5.40
C SER A 77 -2.34 12.72 -5.14
N ILE A 78 -2.08 11.93 -6.16
CA ILE A 78 -1.78 10.50 -6.06
C ILE A 78 -0.68 10.25 -5.01
N ARG A 79 0.47 10.91 -5.13
CA ARG A 79 1.61 10.73 -4.20
C ARG A 79 1.34 11.19 -2.77
N ARG A 80 0.34 12.02 -2.53
CA ARG A 80 -0.07 12.46 -1.18
C ARG A 80 -1.02 11.49 -0.52
N GLU A 81 -1.85 10.83 -1.31
CA GLU A 81 -2.97 10.03 -0.82
C GLU A 81 -2.68 8.53 -0.86
N ILE A 82 -1.63 8.11 -1.56
CA ILE A 82 -1.28 6.71 -1.78
C ILE A 82 0.09 6.41 -1.19
N ILE A 83 0.17 5.32 -0.44
CA ILE A 83 1.43 4.75 0.02
C ILE A 83 1.63 3.38 -0.63
N TYR A 84 2.82 3.16 -1.16
CA TYR A 84 3.26 1.88 -1.69
C TYR A 84 4.31 1.26 -0.77
N LEU A 85 4.07 0.03 -0.37
CA LEU A 85 5.02 -0.78 0.38
C LEU A 85 5.54 -1.93 -0.47
N HIS A 86 6.83 -1.99 -0.57
CA HIS A 86 7.56 -3.02 -1.29
C HIS A 86 7.55 -4.35 -0.53
N GLN A 87 7.77 -5.47 -1.22
CA GLN A 87 7.86 -6.83 -0.69
C GLN A 87 8.76 -6.92 0.55
N GLN A 88 9.95 -6.34 0.47
CA GLN A 88 10.82 -6.20 1.64
C GLN A 88 10.66 -4.79 2.23
N PRO A 89 10.27 -4.67 3.51
CA PRO A 89 10.10 -3.37 4.13
C PRO A 89 11.43 -2.64 4.24
N TYR A 90 11.52 -1.47 3.60
CA TYR A 90 12.66 -0.59 3.80
C TYR A 90 12.54 0.13 5.14
N LEU A 91 13.36 -0.24 6.11
CA LEU A 91 13.45 0.44 7.39
C LEU A 91 14.65 1.38 7.45
N LEU A 92 14.42 2.56 8.03
CA LEU A 92 15.45 3.54 8.30
C LEU A 92 16.34 3.04 9.46
N SER A 93 17.57 3.50 9.50
CA SER A 93 18.44 3.28 10.66
C SER A 93 17.85 3.99 11.88
N GLY A 94 17.86 3.29 13.04
CA GLY A 94 17.29 3.82 14.29
C GLY A 94 16.20 2.91 14.87
N THR A 95 15.52 3.43 15.89
CA THR A 95 14.52 2.68 16.65
C THR A 95 13.21 2.50 15.89
N VAL A 96 12.35 1.58 16.37
CA VAL A 96 10.97 1.42 15.88
C VAL A 96 10.21 2.76 15.96
N GLU A 97 10.27 3.43 17.10
CA GLU A 97 9.64 4.74 17.30
C GLU A 97 10.12 5.78 16.29
N SER A 98 11.45 5.83 16.01
CA SER A 98 11.99 6.77 15.02
C SER A 98 11.53 6.46 13.59
N ASN A 99 11.36 5.18 13.25
CA ASN A 99 10.79 4.77 11.98
C ASN A 99 9.33 5.17 11.84
N VAL A 100 8.50 4.91 12.86
CA VAL A 100 7.08 5.26 12.85
C VAL A 100 6.88 6.79 12.78
N SER A 101 7.69 7.55 13.52
CA SER A 101 7.58 9.02 13.54
C SER A 101 8.08 9.71 12.28
N TYR A 102 8.83 9.02 11.42
CA TYR A 102 9.56 9.65 10.31
C TYR A 102 8.69 10.50 9.40
N GLY A 103 7.55 9.95 8.94
CA GLY A 103 6.63 10.65 8.04
C GLY A 103 5.98 11.88 8.66
N LEU A 104 5.75 11.86 9.98
CA LEU A 104 5.13 12.97 10.69
C LEU A 104 6.02 14.22 10.78
N ARG A 105 7.33 14.10 10.54
CA ARG A 105 8.27 15.24 10.51
C ARG A 105 7.93 16.26 9.42
N PHE A 106 7.19 15.85 8.42
CA PHE A 106 6.77 16.69 7.28
C PHE A 106 5.33 17.19 7.42
N THR A 107 4.73 17.00 8.60
CA THR A 107 3.41 17.51 8.95
C THR A 107 3.50 18.77 9.83
N HIS A 108 2.38 19.45 10.02
CA HIS A 108 2.31 20.65 10.87
C HIS A 108 2.09 20.33 12.37
N LEU A 109 2.30 19.09 12.80
CA LEU A 109 2.12 18.68 14.19
C LEU A 109 3.21 19.30 15.07
N ASN A 110 2.80 19.82 16.24
CA ASN A 110 3.75 20.23 17.26
C ASN A 110 4.36 19.00 17.98
N ARG A 111 5.42 19.23 18.77
CA ARG A 111 6.17 18.12 19.43
C ARG A 111 5.30 17.25 20.34
N LYS A 112 4.31 17.83 21.02
CA LYS A 112 3.40 17.07 21.91
C LYS A 112 2.48 16.18 21.07
N GLN A 113 1.82 16.75 20.08
CA GLN A 113 0.94 16.00 19.15
C GLN A 113 1.71 14.87 18.45
N LEU A 114 2.94 15.13 17.99
CA LEU A 114 3.76 14.10 17.34
C LEU A 114 4.03 12.92 18.30
N ARG A 115 4.42 13.19 19.54
CA ARG A 115 4.67 12.14 20.55
C ARG A 115 3.42 11.34 20.87
N GLU A 116 2.28 12.00 21.02
CA GLU A 116 0.98 11.35 21.28
C GLU A 116 0.58 10.46 20.11
N SER A 117 0.65 10.95 18.86
CA SER A 117 0.35 10.17 17.67
C SER A 117 1.27 8.95 17.51
N VAL A 118 2.56 9.10 17.77
CA VAL A 118 3.51 7.97 17.69
C VAL A 118 3.22 6.92 18.77
N LYS A 119 2.92 7.37 20.01
CA LYS A 119 2.55 6.46 21.10
C LYS A 119 1.30 5.66 20.73
N GLU A 120 0.24 6.35 20.29
CA GLU A 120 -1.00 5.72 19.82
C GLU A 120 -0.75 4.71 18.70
N ALA A 121 0.07 5.07 17.72
CA ALA A 121 0.40 4.18 16.60
C ALA A 121 1.15 2.92 17.05
N LEU A 122 2.08 3.05 17.99
CA LEU A 122 2.83 1.91 18.53
C LEU A 122 1.94 0.98 19.35
N GLU A 123 1.04 1.52 20.17
CA GLU A 123 0.04 0.76 20.93
C GLU A 123 -0.95 0.07 19.97
N TRP A 124 -1.44 0.80 18.97
CA TRP A 124 -2.34 0.27 17.95
C TRP A 124 -1.75 -0.95 17.21
N ALA A 125 -0.44 -0.93 16.93
CA ALA A 125 0.23 -1.99 16.19
C ALA A 125 0.83 -3.10 17.09
N GLY A 126 0.71 -3.01 18.42
CA GLY A 126 1.36 -3.93 19.35
C GLY A 126 2.88 -3.87 19.29
N LEU A 127 3.44 -2.67 19.12
CA LEU A 127 4.88 -2.41 19.00
C LEU A 127 5.44 -1.60 20.19
N ALA A 128 4.64 -1.33 21.22
CA ALA A 128 5.03 -0.50 22.37
C ALA A 128 6.27 -1.04 23.09
N ASP A 129 6.32 -2.36 23.34
CA ASP A 129 7.42 -3.00 24.07
C ASP A 129 8.75 -2.96 23.32
N VAL A 130 8.70 -2.89 21.97
CA VAL A 130 9.88 -2.85 21.11
C VAL A 130 10.19 -1.44 20.57
N ALA A 131 9.47 -0.41 21.05
CA ALA A 131 9.57 0.97 20.53
C ALA A 131 10.99 1.51 20.49
N LYS A 132 11.81 1.18 21.49
CA LYS A 132 13.20 1.63 21.62
C LYS A 132 14.23 0.69 20.97
N HIS A 133 13.82 -0.47 20.49
CA HIS A 133 14.74 -1.40 19.83
C HIS A 133 15.11 -0.92 18.43
N GLN A 134 16.28 -1.30 17.97
CA GLN A 134 16.74 -1.05 16.61
C GLN A 134 15.83 -1.77 15.60
N ALA A 135 15.14 -1.04 14.74
CA ALA A 135 14.12 -1.62 13.87
C ALA A 135 14.66 -2.72 12.94
N LYS A 136 15.88 -2.55 12.44
CA LYS A 136 16.52 -3.52 11.51
C LYS A 136 16.96 -4.83 12.17
N THR A 137 17.04 -4.90 13.49
CA THR A 137 17.47 -6.13 14.21
C THR A 137 16.32 -7.03 14.62
N LEU A 138 15.08 -6.59 14.38
CA LEU A 138 13.88 -7.34 14.72
C LEU A 138 13.55 -8.40 13.65
N SER A 139 12.68 -9.35 13.99
CA SER A 139 12.22 -10.37 13.03
C SER A 139 11.50 -9.72 11.83
N GLY A 140 11.46 -10.41 10.69
CA GLY A 140 10.81 -9.93 9.47
C GLY A 140 9.36 -9.54 9.67
N GLY A 141 8.60 -10.32 10.45
CA GLY A 141 7.21 -10.00 10.79
C GLY A 141 7.06 -8.72 11.59
N VAL A 142 7.94 -8.47 12.57
CA VAL A 142 7.94 -7.21 13.33
C VAL A 142 8.34 -6.05 12.42
N GLN A 143 9.35 -6.22 11.56
CA GLN A 143 9.75 -5.20 10.58
C GLN A 143 8.61 -4.82 9.65
N GLN A 144 7.83 -5.80 9.20
CA GLN A 144 6.65 -5.57 8.37
C GLN A 144 5.58 -4.78 9.11
N ARG A 145 5.29 -5.13 10.38
CA ARG A 145 4.35 -4.35 11.22
C ARG A 145 4.83 -2.91 11.43
N VAL A 146 6.12 -2.68 11.60
CA VAL A 146 6.69 -1.32 11.66
C VAL A 146 6.43 -0.57 10.36
N ALA A 147 6.60 -1.20 9.19
CA ALA A 147 6.33 -0.58 7.90
C ALA A 147 4.83 -0.24 7.73
N PHE A 148 3.93 -1.14 8.14
CA PHE A 148 2.49 -0.89 8.13
C PHE A 148 2.11 0.27 9.05
N THR A 149 2.65 0.30 10.27
CA THR A 149 2.40 1.36 11.25
C THR A 149 2.90 2.71 10.73
N ARG A 150 4.08 2.73 10.10
CA ARG A 150 4.62 3.94 9.46
C ARG A 150 3.75 4.44 8.31
N ALA A 151 3.10 3.55 7.57
CA ALA A 151 2.12 3.91 6.55
C ALA A 151 0.82 4.41 7.18
N TRP A 152 0.29 3.67 8.15
CA TRP A 152 -0.98 3.98 8.80
C TRP A 152 -1.02 5.35 9.49
N ILE A 153 0.06 5.72 10.19
CA ILE A 153 0.13 6.99 10.93
C ILE A 153 -0.01 8.22 10.02
N LEU A 154 0.27 8.07 8.72
CA LEU A 154 0.11 9.14 7.72
C LEU A 154 -1.31 9.25 7.18
N LYS A 155 -2.20 8.32 7.57
CA LYS A 155 -3.61 8.26 7.16
C LYS A 155 -3.81 8.37 5.64
N PRO A 156 -3.11 7.53 4.83
CA PRO A 156 -3.30 7.54 3.39
C PRO A 156 -4.71 7.05 3.05
N LYS A 157 -5.25 7.49 1.91
CA LYS A 157 -6.52 6.96 1.41
C LYS A 157 -6.36 5.57 0.79
N VAL A 158 -5.18 5.28 0.24
CA VAL A 158 -4.88 4.01 -0.44
C VAL A 158 -3.55 3.45 0.03
N LEU A 159 -3.52 2.16 0.32
CA LEU A 159 -2.33 1.39 0.63
C LEU A 159 -2.12 0.31 -0.43
N LEU A 160 -0.97 0.34 -1.08
CA LEU A 160 -0.57 -0.64 -2.10
C LEU A 160 0.53 -1.52 -1.52
N LEU A 161 0.31 -2.82 -1.53
CA LEU A 161 1.16 -3.82 -0.90
C LEU A 161 1.65 -4.83 -1.94
N ASP A 162 2.94 -4.86 -2.17
CA ASP A 162 3.56 -5.78 -3.11
C ASP A 162 4.12 -6.99 -2.35
N GLU A 163 3.44 -8.15 -2.42
CA GLU A 163 3.81 -9.40 -1.75
C GLU A 163 4.10 -9.24 -0.22
N PRO A 164 3.24 -8.58 0.57
CA PRO A 164 3.58 -8.11 1.91
C PRO A 164 3.79 -9.21 2.94
N MET A 165 3.36 -10.45 2.65
CA MET A 165 3.43 -11.59 3.59
C MET A 165 4.48 -12.63 3.19
N ALA A 166 5.30 -12.35 2.16
CA ALA A 166 6.34 -13.26 1.71
C ALA A 166 7.34 -13.53 2.84
N ASN A 167 7.71 -14.81 3.02
CA ASN A 167 8.70 -15.25 4.01
C ASN A 167 8.36 -14.96 5.49
N MET A 168 7.08 -14.74 5.83
CA MET A 168 6.62 -14.62 7.22
C MET A 168 6.12 -15.96 7.75
N ASP A 169 6.34 -16.20 9.04
CA ASP A 169 5.69 -17.29 9.77
C ASP A 169 4.18 -17.05 9.94
N ILE A 170 3.45 -18.11 10.32
CA ILE A 170 1.98 -18.09 10.41
C ILE A 170 1.50 -17.02 11.41
N GLU A 171 2.13 -16.91 12.57
CA GLU A 171 1.74 -15.97 13.62
C GLU A 171 1.94 -14.51 13.15
N SER A 172 3.10 -14.23 12.57
CA SER A 172 3.41 -12.91 12.01
C SER A 172 2.44 -12.52 10.88
N ARG A 173 2.04 -13.48 10.02
CA ARG A 173 1.04 -13.27 8.97
C ARG A 173 -0.31 -12.89 9.56
N GLN A 174 -0.76 -13.61 10.59
CA GLN A 174 -2.03 -13.33 11.25
C GLN A 174 -2.05 -11.92 11.84
N GLN A 175 -1.01 -11.55 12.60
CA GLN A 175 -0.87 -10.22 13.20
C GLN A 175 -0.87 -9.11 12.12
N ALA A 176 -0.20 -9.33 11.00
CA ALA A 176 -0.16 -8.39 9.89
C ALA A 176 -1.54 -8.27 9.21
N CYS A 177 -2.25 -9.39 8.99
CA CYS A 177 -3.61 -9.38 8.45
C CYS A 177 -4.57 -8.62 9.37
N ASP A 178 -4.46 -8.78 10.69
CA ASP A 178 -5.32 -8.08 11.65
C ASP A 178 -5.11 -6.56 11.59
N LEU A 179 -3.87 -6.09 11.41
CA LEU A 179 -3.60 -4.68 11.16
C LEU A 179 -4.24 -4.20 9.85
N LEU A 180 -4.14 -4.96 8.75
CA LEU A 180 -4.76 -4.60 7.48
C LEU A 180 -6.29 -4.57 7.57
N LYS A 181 -6.92 -5.52 8.30
CA LYS A 181 -8.37 -5.50 8.56
C LYS A 181 -8.79 -4.24 9.30
N ARG A 182 -8.01 -3.80 10.30
CA ARG A 182 -8.25 -2.55 11.04
C ARG A 182 -8.11 -1.33 10.13
N MET A 183 -7.04 -1.24 9.32
CA MET A 183 -6.86 -0.15 8.34
C MET A 183 -8.04 -0.07 7.37
N LYS A 184 -8.48 -1.22 6.84
CA LYS A 184 -9.64 -1.30 5.95
C LYS A 184 -10.91 -0.82 6.64
N SER A 185 -11.16 -1.23 7.89
CA SER A 185 -12.36 -0.81 8.66
C SER A 185 -12.37 0.69 8.96
N GLU A 186 -11.20 1.33 9.02
CA GLU A 186 -11.04 2.78 9.15
C GLU A 186 -11.25 3.53 7.80
N GLY A 187 -11.61 2.81 6.73
CA GLY A 187 -11.94 3.38 5.42
C GLY A 187 -10.79 3.40 4.41
N MET A 188 -9.61 2.86 4.75
CA MET A 188 -8.48 2.78 3.82
C MET A 188 -8.78 1.80 2.69
N SER A 189 -8.55 2.21 1.44
CA SER A 189 -8.56 1.30 0.29
C SER A 189 -7.24 0.55 0.23
N ILE A 190 -7.28 -0.76 -0.01
CA ILE A 190 -6.07 -1.59 -0.01
C ILE A 190 -5.99 -2.38 -1.32
N VAL A 191 -4.81 -2.43 -1.93
CA VAL A 191 -4.51 -3.35 -3.03
C VAL A 191 -3.33 -4.21 -2.63
N ILE A 192 -3.48 -5.52 -2.70
CA ILE A 192 -2.45 -6.48 -2.30
C ILE A 192 -2.09 -7.35 -3.49
N THR A 193 -0.81 -7.50 -3.80
CA THR A 193 -0.36 -8.59 -4.66
C THR A 193 0.00 -9.79 -3.81
N SER A 194 -0.44 -10.99 -4.22
CA SER A 194 -0.03 -12.24 -3.59
C SER A 194 -0.23 -13.41 -4.53
N HIS A 195 0.57 -14.45 -4.31
CA HIS A 195 0.38 -15.77 -4.91
C HIS A 195 -0.48 -16.71 -4.05
N ASP A 196 -0.63 -16.41 -2.76
CA ASP A 196 -1.42 -17.21 -1.82
C ASP A 196 -2.64 -16.41 -1.34
N MET A 197 -3.81 -16.78 -1.81
CA MET A 197 -5.08 -16.12 -1.48
C MET A 197 -5.57 -16.45 -0.06
N ASN A 198 -5.22 -17.63 0.46
CA ASN A 198 -5.76 -18.12 1.73
C ASN A 198 -5.25 -17.29 2.93
N ILE A 199 -4.13 -16.61 2.79
CA ILE A 199 -3.54 -15.77 3.85
C ILE A 199 -4.47 -14.60 4.20
N PHE A 200 -5.27 -14.11 3.26
CA PHE A 200 -6.07 -12.89 3.39
C PHE A 200 -7.56 -13.15 3.62
N ASP A 201 -7.89 -14.30 4.19
CA ASP A 201 -9.28 -14.66 4.45
C ASP A 201 -10.01 -13.59 5.28
N GLY A 202 -11.22 -13.24 4.85
CA GLY A 202 -12.03 -12.17 5.45
C GLY A 202 -11.50 -10.74 5.27
N LEU A 203 -10.39 -10.53 4.52
CA LEU A 203 -9.87 -9.19 4.19
C LEU A 203 -10.30 -8.74 2.78
N ILE A 204 -10.26 -9.66 1.81
CA ILE A 204 -10.46 -9.38 0.38
C ILE A 204 -11.94 -9.15 0.06
N ASP A 205 -12.26 -8.08 -0.67
CA ASP A 205 -13.61 -7.82 -1.21
C ASP A 205 -13.72 -8.21 -2.69
N SER A 206 -12.63 -8.08 -3.46
CA SER A 206 -12.59 -8.44 -4.87
C SER A 206 -11.23 -9.00 -5.26
N HIS A 207 -11.24 -9.84 -6.28
CA HIS A 207 -10.04 -10.47 -6.83
C HIS A 207 -9.94 -10.15 -8.32
N CYS A 208 -8.76 -9.71 -8.74
CA CYS A 208 -8.42 -9.46 -10.13
C CYS A 208 -7.18 -10.28 -10.49
N SER A 209 -7.14 -10.80 -11.70
CA SER A 209 -5.98 -11.54 -12.21
C SER A 209 -5.31 -10.77 -13.34
N LEU A 210 -4.00 -10.54 -13.23
CA LEU A 210 -3.22 -9.91 -14.28
C LEU A 210 -2.50 -10.98 -15.11
N SER A 211 -2.91 -11.15 -16.35
CA SER A 211 -2.33 -12.10 -17.30
C SER A 211 -2.08 -11.43 -18.65
N ASP A 212 -0.90 -11.65 -19.22
CA ASP A 212 -0.49 -11.07 -20.50
C ASP A 212 -0.71 -9.55 -20.63
N GLY A 213 -0.55 -8.85 -19.50
CA GLY A 213 -0.73 -7.42 -19.40
C GLY A 213 -2.18 -6.93 -19.36
N LYS A 214 -3.15 -7.82 -19.23
CA LYS A 214 -4.59 -7.50 -19.09
C LYS A 214 -5.09 -7.91 -17.72
N LEU A 215 -6.05 -7.16 -17.20
CA LEU A 215 -6.72 -7.42 -15.95
C LEU A 215 -8.09 -8.05 -16.22
N ASP A 216 -8.33 -9.20 -15.58
CA ASP A 216 -9.59 -9.95 -15.63
C ASP A 216 -10.29 -9.90 -14.25
#